data_54ab8747fa8de2ce66696a2b80c68bff
#
_entry.id   54ab8747fa8de2ce66696a2b80c68bff
#
_cell.length_a   1.000
_cell.length_b   1.000
_cell.length_c   1.000
_cell.angle_alpha   90.00
_cell.angle_beta   90.00
_cell.angle_gamma   90.00
#
_symmetry.space_group_name_H-M   'P 1'
#
loop_
_entity.id
_entity.type
_entity.pdbx_description
1 polymer ?
#
loop_
_entity_poly.entity_id
_entity_poly.type
_entity_poly.pdbx_seq_one_letter_code
_entity_poly.pdbx_strand_id
1 'polypeptide(L)'
;MNDDLKKIVKQNEIIISLLGRLAFTPKQVREIVTSKKRENLKQRYINGYNALNGKKSVSDIADIIGITEGTLSPILSQWEELGIIYEIERAGGKFYKRLFPI
;
A
#
# COMPACT_ATOMS: atom_id res chain seq x y z
N MET A 1 -14.08 12.58 -16.20
CA MET A 1 -13.05 13.44 -15.61
C MET A 1 -12.22 14.07 -16.73
N ASN A 2 -12.04 15.38 -16.70
CA ASN A 2 -11.27 16.07 -17.73
C ASN A 2 -9.76 15.85 -17.52
N ASP A 3 -8.96 16.23 -18.52
CA ASP A 3 -7.52 16.01 -18.50
C ASP A 3 -6.83 16.78 -17.38
N ASP A 4 -7.33 17.95 -17.00
CA ASP A 4 -6.74 18.78 -15.94
C ASP A 4 -6.88 18.10 -14.57
N LEU A 5 -8.04 17.50 -14.28
CA LEU A 5 -8.26 16.75 -13.05
C LEU A 5 -7.37 15.49 -12.99
N LYS A 6 -7.21 14.79 -14.12
CA LYS A 6 -6.31 13.64 -14.20
C LYS A 6 -4.87 14.03 -13.92
N LYS A 7 -4.41 15.16 -14.43
CA LYS A 7 -3.05 15.67 -14.16
C LYS A 7 -2.87 16.03 -12.70
N ILE A 8 -3.86 16.67 -12.07
CA ILE A 8 -3.79 17.04 -10.64
C ILE A 8 -3.70 15.79 -9.78
N VAL A 9 -4.52 14.77 -10.03
CA VAL A 9 -4.50 13.52 -9.29
C VAL A 9 -3.13 12.85 -9.42
N LYS A 10 -2.58 12.78 -10.62
CA LYS A 10 -1.27 12.18 -10.85
C LYS A 10 -0.15 12.96 -10.16
N GLN A 11 -0.21 14.29 -10.19
CA GLN A 11 0.76 15.14 -9.49
C GLN A 11 0.72 14.92 -7.99
N ASN A 12 -0.47 14.79 -7.40
CA ASN A 12 -0.63 14.50 -5.98
C ASN A 12 -0.03 13.15 -5.59
N GLU A 13 -0.21 12.12 -6.41
CA GLU A 13 0.39 10.81 -6.19
C GLU A 13 1.92 10.88 -6.22
N ILE A 14 2.50 11.64 -7.14
CA ILE A 14 3.94 11.85 -7.23
C ILE A 14 4.45 12.57 -5.97
N ILE A 15 3.76 13.62 -5.52
CA ILE A 15 4.12 14.36 -4.32
C ILE A 15 4.11 13.45 -3.09
N ILE A 16 3.07 12.64 -2.92
CA ILE A 16 2.98 11.69 -1.79
C ILE A 16 4.14 10.71 -1.82
N SER A 17 4.49 10.18 -2.98
CA SER A 17 5.64 9.26 -3.12
C SER A 17 6.96 9.93 -2.77
N LEU A 18 7.16 11.17 -3.20
CA LEU A 18 8.38 11.93 -2.87
C LEU A 18 8.47 12.25 -1.38
N LEU A 19 7.36 12.68 -0.76
CA LEU A 19 7.31 12.94 0.68
C LEU A 19 7.55 11.64 1.47
N GLY A 20 7.01 10.52 0.99
CA GLY A 20 7.24 9.22 1.60
C GLY A 20 8.72 8.84 1.60
N ARG A 21 9.43 9.10 0.52
CA ARG A 21 10.87 8.86 0.42
C ARG A 21 11.70 9.73 1.36
N LEU A 22 11.20 10.92 1.73
CA LEU A 22 11.83 11.78 2.73
C LEU A 22 11.53 11.30 4.15
N ALA A 23 10.34 10.74 4.40
CA ALA A 23 9.91 10.29 5.72
C ALA A 23 10.41 8.88 6.06
N PHE A 24 10.53 7.99 5.05
CA PHE A 24 10.85 6.58 5.24
C PHE A 24 11.90 6.13 4.24
N THR A 25 12.82 5.28 4.71
CA THR A 25 13.70 4.51 3.82
C THR A 25 13.00 3.20 3.42
N PRO A 26 13.35 2.58 2.28
CA PRO A 26 12.84 1.25 1.94
C PRO A 26 13.06 0.21 3.04
N LYS A 27 14.20 0.28 3.73
CA LYS A 27 14.51 -0.61 4.86
C LYS A 27 13.50 -0.44 6.00
N GLN A 28 13.18 0.82 6.36
CA GLN A 28 12.21 1.10 7.43
C GLN A 28 10.83 0.57 7.07
N VAL A 29 10.38 0.78 5.84
CA VAL A 29 9.08 0.26 5.38
C VAL A 29 9.06 -1.26 5.41
N ARG A 30 10.14 -1.90 4.97
CA ARG A 30 10.27 -3.37 5.01
C ARG A 30 10.19 -3.89 6.43
N GLU A 31 10.84 -3.23 7.38
CA GLU A 31 10.78 -3.59 8.79
C GLU A 31 9.35 -3.50 9.34
N ILE A 32 8.62 -2.45 8.99
CA ILE A 32 7.22 -2.29 9.40
C ILE A 32 6.35 -3.41 8.79
N VAL A 33 6.48 -3.65 7.51
CA VAL A 33 5.66 -4.63 6.77
C VAL A 33 5.89 -6.05 7.29
N THR A 34 7.11 -6.37 7.69
CA THR A 34 7.48 -7.70 8.15
C THR A 34 7.52 -7.85 9.67
N SER A 35 7.19 -6.79 10.42
CA SER A 35 7.22 -6.79 11.88
C SER A 35 6.31 -7.87 12.46
N LYS A 36 6.85 -8.65 13.39
CA LYS A 36 6.16 -9.75 14.08
C LYS A 36 5.65 -10.85 13.14
N LYS A 37 6.19 -10.93 11.93
CA LYS A 37 5.86 -11.99 10.98
C LYS A 37 6.88 -13.11 11.07
N ARG A 38 6.42 -14.35 10.85
CA ARG A 38 7.30 -15.49 10.73
C ARG A 38 8.20 -15.34 9.51
N GLU A 39 9.42 -15.83 9.58
CA GLU A 39 10.41 -15.70 8.51
C GLU A 39 9.88 -16.18 7.16
N ASN A 40 9.16 -17.29 7.14
CA ASN A 40 8.61 -17.87 5.91
C ASN A 40 7.43 -17.07 5.33
N LEU A 41 6.88 -16.11 6.08
CA LEU A 41 5.77 -15.26 5.63
C LEU A 41 6.23 -13.86 5.21
N LYS A 42 7.43 -13.45 5.60
CA LYS A 42 7.92 -12.08 5.34
C LYS A 42 7.88 -11.71 3.86
N GLN A 43 8.34 -12.60 3.00
CA GLN A 43 8.33 -12.33 1.56
C GLN A 43 6.91 -12.17 1.00
N ARG A 44 5.96 -12.91 1.53
CA ARG A 44 4.55 -12.78 1.11
C ARG A 44 4.00 -11.40 1.44
N TYR A 45 4.30 -10.88 2.62
CA TYR A 45 3.88 -9.53 3.03
C TYR A 45 4.58 -8.45 2.20
N ILE A 46 5.85 -8.63 1.88
CA ILE A 46 6.57 -7.73 0.99
C ILE A 46 5.92 -7.73 -0.40
N ASN A 47 5.60 -8.90 -0.94
CA ASN A 47 4.91 -9.02 -2.23
C ASN A 47 3.54 -8.34 -2.21
N GLY A 48 2.78 -8.52 -1.13
CA GLY A 48 1.49 -7.87 -0.94
C GLY A 48 1.61 -6.35 -0.90
N TYR A 49 2.58 -5.84 -0.14
CA TYR A 49 2.85 -4.40 -0.07
C TYR A 49 3.20 -3.85 -1.47
N ASN A 50 4.10 -4.51 -2.17
CA ASN A 50 4.51 -4.09 -3.52
C ASN A 50 3.36 -4.15 -4.54
N ALA A 51 2.37 -5.00 -4.31
CA ALA A 51 1.19 -5.11 -5.17
C ALA A 51 0.15 -4.00 -4.92
N LEU A 52 0.30 -3.20 -3.87
CA LEU A 52 -0.60 -2.08 -3.57
C LEU A 52 -0.34 -0.92 -4.54
N ASN A 53 -0.93 -1.02 -5.71
CA ASN A 53 -0.73 -0.07 -6.81
C ASN A 53 -1.94 0.85 -7.06
N GLY A 54 -2.94 0.80 -6.18
CA GLY A 54 -4.18 1.57 -6.32
C GLY A 54 -5.18 0.96 -7.30
N LYS A 55 -4.89 -0.21 -7.87
CA LYS A 55 -5.74 -0.87 -8.87
C LYS A 55 -6.24 -2.24 -8.44
N LYS A 56 -5.62 -2.84 -7.41
CA LYS A 56 -6.00 -4.15 -6.89
C LYS A 56 -6.90 -3.99 -5.67
N SER A 57 -7.92 -4.84 -5.60
CA SER A 57 -8.85 -4.87 -4.45
C SER A 57 -8.15 -5.44 -3.21
N VAL A 58 -8.77 -5.24 -2.04
CA VAL A 58 -8.33 -5.87 -0.79
C VAL A 58 -8.30 -7.39 -0.93
N SER A 59 -9.30 -7.97 -1.63
CA SER A 59 -9.35 -9.40 -1.91
C SER A 59 -8.12 -9.88 -2.70
N ASP A 60 -7.73 -9.14 -3.73
CA ASP A 60 -6.56 -9.49 -4.54
C ASP A 60 -5.28 -9.48 -3.71
N ILE A 61 -5.11 -8.49 -2.86
CA ILE A 61 -3.94 -8.37 -1.99
C ILE A 61 -3.92 -9.50 -0.96
N ALA A 62 -5.09 -9.84 -0.37
CA ALA A 62 -5.20 -10.95 0.56
C ALA A 62 -4.78 -12.27 -0.09
N ASP A 63 -5.18 -12.49 -1.34
CA ASP A 63 -4.78 -13.68 -2.10
C ASP A 63 -3.25 -13.74 -2.33
N ILE A 64 -2.64 -12.61 -2.65
CA ILE A 64 -1.19 -12.53 -2.84
C ILE A 64 -0.44 -12.91 -1.56
N ILE A 65 -0.90 -12.42 -0.41
CA ILE A 65 -0.28 -12.73 0.88
C ILE A 65 -0.64 -14.15 1.34
N GLY A 66 -1.81 -14.66 0.95
CA GLY A 66 -2.32 -15.95 1.38
C GLY A 66 -3.06 -15.89 2.70
N ILE A 67 -3.75 -14.80 2.96
CA ILE A 67 -4.56 -14.58 4.18
C ILE A 67 -5.98 -14.17 3.78
N THR A 68 -6.89 -14.15 4.77
CA THR A 68 -8.25 -13.67 4.53
C THR A 68 -8.31 -12.15 4.50
N GLU A 69 -9.35 -11.60 3.88
CA GLU A 69 -9.60 -10.16 3.91
C GLU A 69 -9.78 -9.65 5.34
N GLY A 70 -10.47 -10.43 6.18
CA GLY A 70 -10.67 -10.07 7.59
C GLY A 70 -9.37 -9.96 8.37
N THR A 71 -8.36 -10.75 8.03
CA THR A 71 -7.02 -10.66 8.61
C THR A 71 -6.25 -9.47 8.05
N LEU A 72 -6.41 -9.20 6.76
CA LEU A 72 -5.69 -8.14 6.08
C LEU A 72 -6.19 -6.73 6.44
N SER A 73 -7.50 -6.53 6.60
CA SER A 73 -8.08 -5.21 6.83
C SER A 73 -7.47 -4.46 8.02
N PRO A 74 -7.28 -5.08 9.21
CA PRO A 74 -6.60 -4.39 10.31
C PRO A 74 -5.15 -4.05 9.99
N ILE A 75 -4.47 -4.89 9.22
CA ILE A 75 -3.08 -4.65 8.82
C ILE A 75 -2.99 -3.42 7.90
N LEU A 76 -3.89 -3.32 6.91
CA LEU A 76 -3.94 -2.16 6.03
C LEU A 76 -4.26 -0.88 6.79
N SER A 77 -5.18 -0.94 7.75
CA SER A 77 -5.50 0.22 8.60
C SER A 77 -4.28 0.67 9.40
N GLN A 78 -3.51 -0.26 9.94
CA GLN A 78 -2.28 0.05 10.66
C GLN A 78 -1.23 0.69 9.75
N TRP A 79 -1.04 0.15 8.56
CA TRP A 79 -0.10 0.70 7.58
C TRP A 79 -0.50 2.11 7.15
N GLU A 80 -1.80 2.36 7.01
CA GLU A 80 -2.32 3.68 6.70
C GLU A 80 -2.05 4.67 7.84
N GLU A 81 -2.29 4.26 9.08
CA GLU A 81 -1.98 5.08 10.26
C GLU A 81 -0.50 5.41 10.36
N LEU A 82 0.36 4.46 10.03
CA LEU A 82 1.81 4.66 10.03
C LEU A 82 2.29 5.51 8.86
N GLY A 83 1.44 5.72 7.86
CA GLY A 83 1.77 6.58 6.72
C GLY A 83 2.55 5.90 5.61
N ILE A 84 2.62 4.57 5.58
CA ILE A 84 3.34 3.83 4.54
C ILE A 84 2.46 3.42 3.37
N ILE A 85 1.16 3.56 3.49
CA ILE A 85 0.20 3.45 2.38
C ILE A 85 -0.84 4.56 2.49
N TYR A 86 -1.55 4.81 1.41
CA TYR A 86 -2.65 5.76 1.40
C TYR A 86 -3.82 5.23 0.56
N GLU A 87 -5.02 5.67 0.95
CA GLU A 87 -6.26 5.29 0.28
C GLU A 87 -6.46 6.09 -1.00
N ILE A 88 -6.93 5.41 -2.04
CA ILE A 88 -7.35 6.03 -3.29
C ILE A 88 -8.83 5.75 -3.47
N GLU A 89 -9.63 6.80 -3.68
CA GLU A 89 -11.03 6.65 -4.03
C GLU A 89 -11.16 6.24 -5.49
N ARG A 90 -11.88 5.13 -5.70
CA ARG A 90 -12.20 4.66 -7.04
C ARG A 90 -13.62 4.11 -7.03
N ALA A 91 -14.26 4.17 -8.18
CA ALA A 91 -15.55 3.50 -8.38
C ALA A 91 -15.37 2.00 -8.06
N GLY A 92 -16.22 1.46 -7.21
CA GLY A 92 -16.20 0.04 -6.87
C GLY A 92 -15.53 -0.32 -5.55
N GLY A 93 -15.03 0.65 -4.76
CA GLY A 93 -14.56 0.35 -3.41
C GLY A 93 -13.28 1.06 -2.99
N LYS A 94 -12.69 0.56 -1.92
CA LYS A 94 -11.44 1.07 -1.36
C LYS A 94 -10.25 0.42 -2.04
N PHE A 95 -9.32 1.25 -2.45
CA PHE A 95 -8.04 0.83 -3.02
C PHE A 95 -6.94 1.56 -2.29
N TYR A 96 -5.79 0.90 -2.13
CA TYR A 96 -4.65 1.46 -1.42
C TYR A 96 -3.44 1.48 -2.34
N LYS A 97 -2.58 2.46 -2.12
CA LYS A 97 -1.32 2.57 -2.85
C LYS A 97 -0.16 2.70 -1.89
N ARG A 98 0.91 2.00 -2.17
CA ARG A 98 2.16 2.10 -1.42
C ARG A 98 2.88 3.41 -1.74
N LEU A 99 3.79 3.82 -0.85
CA LEU A 99 4.65 4.98 -1.10
C LEU A 99 5.64 4.70 -2.23
N PHE A 100 6.28 3.54 -2.19
CA PHE A 100 7.28 3.10 -3.16
C PHE A 100 7.50 1.59 -2.99
N PRO A 101 8.01 0.90 -4.01
CA PRO A 101 8.31 -0.53 -3.91
C PRO A 101 9.43 -0.81 -2.90
N ILE A 102 9.31 -1.91 -2.23
CA ILE A 102 10.34 -2.40 -1.31
C ILE A 102 10.75 -3.82 -1.72
#